data_0827729480a1499938b58f48ccdcb838
#
_entry.id   0827729480a1499938b58f48ccdcb838
#
_cell.length_a   1.000
_cell.length_b   1.000
_cell.length_c   1.000
_cell.angle_alpha   90.00
_cell.angle_beta   90.00
_cell.angle_gamma   90.00
#
_symmetry.space_group_name_H-M   'P 1'
#
loop_
_entity.id
_entity.type
_entity.pdbx_description
1 polymer ?
#
loop_
_entity_poly.entity_id
_entity_poly.type
_entity_poly.pdbx_seq_one_letter_code
_entity_poly.pdbx_strand_id
1 'polypeptide(L)'
;MKRTLWTRDFTRITAATALGAAGGIISQFALSFLVFDETGSTLAAALSVAIRLIPMVLLPLIIAPMMDRLPRKPFLVWGDLLNGVCYAGAGIFLLHNAFSYTAYLSFSLLVSCLGAFDELAYNSFYPLLLPEGQEERAYTVSAMLYPILKVLMMPLAALLYDTLGVGRLLLIQAVLSVLAALIENSIHVQENRRDQEPLLSLKTWWRDVREAADYLRQERGLHGLYTYMAVTNGMAMGYAPLLIAFFRTAQGFTTAMYSFFSVAEFTGRTIGGAVRYRVSLPERKRFGFLFGVYQTYELMDACLLWLPYPLMLVNRALCGFLGIQSATIRQAAVQRYIPDRLRARLNAYESLLCTAAGAVLSLAIGALGEVLDYRLCMTICGLTTMLVCWLTVFLRRRQVQQVLASRPNAAQPGVPQ
;
A
#
# COMPACT_ATOMS: atom_id res chain seq x y z
N MET A 1 36.22 10.40 -9.69
CA MET A 1 35.22 11.45 -9.36
C MET A 1 33.98 10.76 -8.80
N LYS A 2 33.53 11.09 -7.58
CA LYS A 2 32.26 10.57 -7.06
C LYS A 2 31.17 11.15 -7.93
N ARG A 3 30.49 10.30 -8.74
CA ARG A 3 29.31 10.72 -9.51
C ARG A 3 28.24 11.21 -8.52
N THR A 4 27.71 12.41 -8.73
CA THR A 4 26.64 12.95 -7.90
C THR A 4 25.35 12.18 -8.18
N LEU A 5 24.55 11.89 -7.15
CA LEU A 5 23.25 11.22 -7.32
C LEU A 5 22.31 12.03 -8.24
N TRP A 6 22.31 13.34 -8.06
CA TRP A 6 21.41 14.27 -8.76
C TRP A 6 21.90 14.54 -10.20
N THR A 7 21.81 13.50 -11.04
CA THR A 7 21.95 13.65 -12.49
C THR A 7 20.70 14.33 -13.06
N ARG A 8 20.81 14.86 -14.26
CA ARG A 8 19.69 15.53 -14.93
C ARG A 8 18.47 14.59 -15.11
N ASP A 9 18.71 13.34 -15.45
CA ASP A 9 17.64 12.37 -15.69
C ASP A 9 17.07 11.82 -14.37
N PHE A 10 17.91 11.59 -13.34
CA PHE A 10 17.43 11.25 -12.00
C PHE A 10 16.58 12.36 -11.39
N THR A 11 16.97 13.62 -11.57
CA THR A 11 16.17 14.77 -11.09
C THR A 11 14.82 14.85 -11.80
N ARG A 12 14.79 14.60 -13.12
CA ARG A 12 13.57 14.61 -13.92
C ARG A 12 12.60 13.52 -13.49
N ILE A 13 13.06 12.26 -13.39
CA ILE A 13 12.16 11.17 -12.98
C ILE A 13 11.64 11.40 -11.54
N THR A 14 12.49 11.87 -10.62
CA THR A 14 12.07 12.18 -9.26
C THR A 14 11.03 13.31 -9.23
N ALA A 15 11.19 14.35 -10.06
CA ALA A 15 10.24 15.45 -10.15
C ALA A 15 8.90 14.99 -10.78
N ALA A 16 8.93 14.19 -11.85
CA ALA A 16 7.72 13.62 -12.46
C ALA A 16 6.96 12.76 -11.46
N THR A 17 7.65 11.83 -10.79
CA THR A 17 7.07 10.99 -9.74
C THR A 17 6.46 11.82 -8.60
N ALA A 18 7.14 12.91 -8.18
CA ALA A 18 6.62 13.80 -7.13
C ALA A 18 5.32 14.50 -7.55
N LEU A 19 5.24 14.98 -8.80
CA LEU A 19 4.03 15.62 -9.33
C LEU A 19 2.87 14.63 -9.44
N GLY A 20 3.11 13.46 -10.03
CA GLY A 20 2.10 12.41 -10.15
C GLY A 20 1.60 11.93 -8.78
N ALA A 21 2.52 11.70 -7.83
CA ALA A 21 2.17 11.29 -6.48
C ALA A 21 1.40 12.37 -5.71
N ALA A 22 1.78 13.64 -5.81
CA ALA A 22 1.09 14.74 -5.14
C ALA A 22 -0.36 14.86 -5.62
N GLY A 23 -0.57 14.90 -6.94
CA GLY A 23 -1.91 14.94 -7.50
C GLY A 23 -2.71 13.66 -7.24
N GLY A 24 -2.05 12.48 -7.29
CA GLY A 24 -2.65 11.19 -6.98
C GLY A 24 -3.17 11.12 -5.55
N ILE A 25 -2.42 11.62 -4.57
CA ILE A 25 -2.85 11.67 -3.15
C ILE A 25 -4.08 12.58 -3.01
N ILE A 26 -4.06 13.76 -3.64
CA ILE A 26 -5.17 14.72 -3.58
C ILE A 26 -6.43 14.14 -4.22
N SER A 27 -6.31 13.59 -5.43
CA SER A 27 -7.45 13.02 -6.16
C SER A 27 -8.00 11.77 -5.49
N GLN A 28 -7.14 10.89 -4.96
CA GLN A 28 -7.58 9.70 -4.24
C GLN A 28 -8.34 10.06 -2.95
N PHE A 29 -7.85 11.06 -2.22
CA PHE A 29 -8.56 11.60 -1.05
C PHE A 29 -9.95 12.08 -1.45
N ALA A 30 -10.02 12.96 -2.46
CA ALA A 30 -11.27 13.55 -2.94
C ALA A 30 -12.28 12.49 -3.41
N LEU A 31 -11.83 11.52 -4.20
CA LEU A 31 -12.66 10.43 -4.70
C LEU A 31 -13.17 9.50 -3.59
N SER A 32 -12.36 9.28 -2.55
CA SER A 32 -12.77 8.43 -1.41
C SER A 32 -13.90 9.08 -0.60
N PHE A 33 -13.84 10.40 -0.42
CA PHE A 33 -14.93 11.14 0.25
C PHE A 33 -16.16 11.28 -0.64
N LEU A 34 -15.97 11.56 -1.94
CA LEU A 34 -17.08 11.72 -2.90
C LEU A 34 -18.03 10.53 -2.88
N VAL A 35 -17.49 9.31 -2.90
CA VAL A 35 -18.33 8.10 -2.92
C VAL A 35 -19.25 8.05 -1.71
N PHE A 36 -18.72 8.31 -0.54
CA PHE A 36 -19.54 8.30 0.68
C PHE A 36 -20.52 9.47 0.71
N ASP A 37 -20.07 10.68 0.32
CA ASP A 37 -20.93 11.88 0.29
C ASP A 37 -22.13 11.72 -0.64
N GLU A 38 -21.95 11.04 -1.80
CA GLU A 38 -22.99 10.88 -2.81
C GLU A 38 -23.87 9.62 -2.58
N THR A 39 -23.31 8.58 -1.95
CA THR A 39 -24.06 7.31 -1.78
C THR A 39 -24.57 7.11 -0.35
N GLY A 40 -23.95 7.76 0.64
CA GLY A 40 -24.21 7.50 2.06
C GLY A 40 -23.81 6.08 2.50
N SER A 41 -23.16 5.29 1.65
CA SER A 41 -22.92 3.86 1.82
C SER A 41 -21.45 3.53 2.05
N THR A 42 -21.15 2.90 3.18
CA THR A 42 -19.84 2.34 3.49
C THR A 42 -19.49 1.15 2.59
N LEU A 43 -20.52 0.36 2.21
CA LEU A 43 -20.33 -0.75 1.27
C LEU A 43 -19.95 -0.26 -0.13
N ALA A 44 -20.59 0.81 -0.62
CA ALA A 44 -20.22 1.43 -1.91
C ALA A 44 -18.77 1.94 -1.90
N ALA A 45 -18.36 2.60 -0.81
CA ALA A 45 -16.99 3.04 -0.63
C ALA A 45 -16.02 1.85 -0.57
N ALA A 46 -16.35 0.78 0.15
CA ALA A 46 -15.54 -0.43 0.23
C ALA A 46 -15.44 -1.17 -1.13
N LEU A 47 -16.53 -1.23 -1.90
CA LEU A 47 -16.51 -1.82 -3.25
C LEU A 47 -15.57 -1.03 -4.18
N SER A 48 -15.53 0.28 -4.06
CA SER A 48 -14.61 1.12 -4.84
C SER A 48 -13.14 0.85 -4.51
N VAL A 49 -12.82 0.48 -3.28
CA VAL A 49 -11.49 0.03 -2.87
C VAL A 49 -11.20 -1.36 -3.45
N ALA A 50 -12.12 -2.31 -3.27
CA ALA A 50 -11.94 -3.69 -3.71
C ALA A 50 -11.76 -3.82 -5.22
N ILE A 51 -12.52 -3.07 -6.03
CA ILE A 51 -12.45 -3.14 -7.50
C ILE A 51 -11.09 -2.67 -8.03
N ARG A 52 -10.44 -1.71 -7.35
CA ARG A 52 -9.10 -1.22 -7.72
C ARG A 52 -7.99 -2.23 -7.44
N LEU A 53 -8.17 -3.14 -6.49
CA LEU A 53 -7.18 -4.15 -6.16
C LEU A 53 -7.08 -5.25 -7.23
N ILE A 54 -8.15 -5.48 -8.00
CA ILE A 54 -8.19 -6.51 -9.05
C ILE A 54 -7.12 -6.28 -10.12
N PRO A 55 -7.04 -5.11 -10.78
CA PRO A 55 -5.99 -4.85 -11.77
C PRO A 55 -4.59 -4.89 -11.17
N MET A 56 -4.39 -4.38 -9.96
CA MET A 56 -3.07 -4.37 -9.30
C MET A 56 -2.48 -5.77 -9.08
N VAL A 57 -3.34 -6.79 -9.00
CA VAL A 57 -2.88 -8.19 -8.87
C VAL A 57 -2.78 -8.88 -10.22
N LEU A 58 -3.80 -8.73 -11.07
CA LEU A 58 -3.90 -9.52 -12.31
C LEU A 58 -3.04 -8.97 -13.45
N LEU A 59 -3.00 -7.65 -13.61
CA LEU A 59 -2.30 -7.05 -14.74
C LEU A 59 -0.79 -7.26 -14.72
N PRO A 60 -0.07 -7.14 -13.59
CA PRO A 60 1.36 -7.43 -13.55
C PRO A 60 1.73 -8.81 -14.06
N LEU A 61 0.87 -9.82 -13.84
CA LEU A 61 1.10 -11.19 -14.30
C LEU A 61 1.06 -11.31 -15.84
N ILE A 62 0.25 -10.46 -16.49
CA ILE A 62 0.06 -10.47 -17.94
C ILE A 62 1.06 -9.55 -18.62
N ILE A 63 1.33 -8.40 -18.01
CA ILE A 63 2.07 -7.29 -18.61
C ILE A 63 3.58 -7.40 -18.40
N ALA A 64 4.04 -7.95 -17.25
CA ALA A 64 5.46 -8.01 -16.94
C ALA A 64 6.30 -8.65 -18.09
N PRO A 65 5.89 -9.77 -18.69
CA PRO A 65 6.62 -10.35 -19.81
C PRO A 65 6.64 -9.48 -21.08
N MET A 66 5.65 -8.61 -21.25
CA MET A 66 5.61 -7.66 -22.38
C MET A 66 6.56 -6.48 -22.12
N MET A 67 6.64 -5.99 -20.88
CA MET A 67 7.52 -4.90 -20.48
C MET A 67 9.00 -5.21 -20.67
N ASP A 68 9.39 -6.48 -20.54
CA ASP A 68 10.79 -6.88 -20.73
C ASP A 68 11.26 -6.78 -22.20
N ARG A 69 10.32 -6.77 -23.15
CA ARG A 69 10.58 -6.76 -24.60
C ARG A 69 10.36 -5.42 -25.27
N LEU A 70 9.59 -4.54 -24.63
CA LEU A 70 9.20 -3.26 -25.20
C LEU A 70 9.98 -2.11 -24.53
N PRO A 71 10.20 -0.98 -25.25
CA PRO A 71 10.80 0.18 -24.65
C PRO A 71 9.89 0.71 -23.54
N ARG A 72 10.46 0.94 -22.35
CA ARG A 72 9.73 1.24 -21.09
C ARG A 72 9.30 2.69 -20.99
N LYS A 73 10.15 3.61 -21.49
CA LYS A 73 9.87 5.05 -21.49
C LYS A 73 8.54 5.42 -22.17
N PRO A 74 8.20 4.91 -23.37
CA PRO A 74 6.90 5.21 -23.97
C PRO A 74 5.72 4.79 -23.10
N PHE A 75 5.81 3.69 -22.35
CA PHE A 75 4.73 3.25 -21.46
C PHE A 75 4.49 4.23 -20.31
N LEU A 76 5.55 4.77 -19.70
CA LEU A 76 5.44 5.82 -18.68
C LEU A 76 4.76 7.06 -19.25
N VAL A 77 5.29 7.59 -20.35
CA VAL A 77 4.79 8.83 -20.96
C VAL A 77 3.32 8.68 -21.41
N TRP A 78 2.99 7.59 -22.10
CA TRP A 78 1.61 7.34 -22.53
C TRP A 78 0.69 6.97 -21.37
N GLY A 79 1.21 6.29 -20.35
CA GLY A 79 0.49 5.98 -19.12
C GLY A 79 0.02 7.25 -18.43
N ASP A 80 0.92 8.19 -18.20
CA ASP A 80 0.61 9.47 -17.58
C ASP A 80 -0.29 10.36 -18.45
N LEU A 81 -0.11 10.38 -19.78
CA LEU A 81 -0.99 11.12 -20.68
C LEU A 81 -2.42 10.54 -20.67
N LEU A 82 -2.58 9.23 -20.78
CA LEU A 82 -3.88 8.57 -20.71
C LEU A 82 -4.55 8.78 -19.35
N ASN A 83 -3.77 8.69 -18.29
CA ASN A 83 -4.22 9.00 -16.94
C ASN A 83 -4.74 10.44 -16.86
N GLY A 84 -3.98 11.40 -17.38
CA GLY A 84 -4.40 12.81 -17.49
C GLY A 84 -5.72 12.98 -18.25
N VAL A 85 -5.89 12.30 -19.40
CA VAL A 85 -7.14 12.33 -20.19
C VAL A 85 -8.30 11.73 -19.39
N CYS A 86 -8.10 10.62 -18.69
CA CYS A 86 -9.15 9.99 -17.87
C CYS A 86 -9.57 10.91 -16.72
N TYR A 87 -8.62 11.53 -16.02
CA TYR A 87 -8.91 12.47 -14.93
C TYR A 87 -9.58 13.75 -15.46
N ALA A 88 -9.16 14.27 -16.61
CA ALA A 88 -9.81 15.41 -17.24
C ALA A 88 -11.27 15.08 -17.61
N GLY A 89 -11.51 13.95 -18.24
CA GLY A 89 -12.85 13.48 -18.60
C GLY A 89 -13.75 13.33 -17.36
N ALA A 90 -13.27 12.67 -16.31
CA ALA A 90 -14.00 12.51 -15.05
C ALA A 90 -14.25 13.86 -14.35
N GLY A 91 -13.26 14.77 -14.33
CA GLY A 91 -13.40 16.10 -13.76
C GLY A 91 -14.45 16.95 -14.48
N ILE A 92 -14.41 16.98 -15.81
CA ILE A 92 -15.40 17.68 -16.65
C ILE A 92 -16.80 17.06 -16.45
N PHE A 93 -16.88 15.71 -16.42
CA PHE A 93 -18.16 15.03 -16.18
C PHE A 93 -18.78 15.44 -14.84
N LEU A 94 -18.01 15.45 -13.74
CA LEU A 94 -18.50 15.85 -12.41
C LEU A 94 -18.83 17.34 -12.29
N LEU A 95 -18.27 18.20 -13.15
CA LEU A 95 -18.63 19.63 -13.15
C LEU A 95 -19.96 19.91 -13.85
N HIS A 96 -20.40 19.05 -14.78
CA HIS A 96 -21.57 19.30 -15.62
C HIS A 96 -22.72 18.32 -15.36
N ASN A 97 -22.48 17.22 -14.70
CA ASN A 97 -23.45 16.15 -14.49
C ASN A 97 -23.54 15.75 -13.00
N ALA A 98 -24.68 15.19 -12.64
CA ALA A 98 -24.84 14.53 -11.35
C ALA A 98 -23.90 13.30 -11.23
N PHE A 99 -23.52 12.98 -10.02
CA PHE A 99 -22.67 11.81 -9.73
C PHE A 99 -23.36 10.52 -10.22
N SER A 100 -22.59 9.67 -10.88
CA SER A 100 -22.99 8.32 -11.28
C SER A 100 -22.03 7.29 -10.71
N TYR A 101 -22.54 6.44 -9.81
CA TYR A 101 -21.71 5.43 -9.16
C TYR A 101 -21.12 4.42 -10.15
N THR A 102 -21.88 4.01 -11.19
CA THR A 102 -21.38 3.11 -12.23
C THR A 102 -20.25 3.75 -13.04
N ALA A 103 -20.41 5.03 -13.42
CA ALA A 103 -19.35 5.78 -14.12
C ALA A 103 -18.10 5.91 -13.23
N TYR A 104 -18.28 6.17 -11.94
CA TYR A 104 -17.20 6.21 -10.97
C TYR A 104 -16.44 4.88 -10.83
N LEU A 105 -17.16 3.75 -10.74
CA LEU A 105 -16.53 2.43 -10.67
C LEU A 105 -15.75 2.10 -11.95
N SER A 106 -16.33 2.41 -13.11
CA SER A 106 -15.66 2.23 -14.42
C SER A 106 -14.40 3.08 -14.54
N PHE A 107 -14.47 4.34 -14.13
CA PHE A 107 -13.32 5.24 -14.05
C PHE A 107 -12.25 4.71 -13.09
N SER A 108 -12.64 4.29 -11.88
CA SER A 108 -11.73 3.75 -10.87
C SER A 108 -11.02 2.49 -11.34
N LEU A 109 -11.73 1.60 -12.04
CA LEU A 109 -11.16 0.40 -12.63
C LEU A 109 -10.15 0.76 -13.73
N LEU A 110 -10.52 1.67 -14.65
CA LEU A 110 -9.65 2.11 -15.75
C LEU A 110 -8.35 2.75 -15.24
N VAL A 111 -8.47 3.69 -14.29
CA VAL A 111 -7.30 4.36 -13.68
C VAL A 111 -6.42 3.36 -12.93
N SER A 112 -7.02 2.37 -12.26
CA SER A 112 -6.26 1.31 -11.59
C SER A 112 -5.53 0.40 -12.58
N CYS A 113 -6.11 0.12 -13.74
CA CYS A 113 -5.43 -0.57 -14.83
C CYS A 113 -4.22 0.24 -15.33
N LEU A 114 -4.40 1.53 -15.60
CA LEU A 114 -3.31 2.40 -16.03
C LEU A 114 -2.21 2.49 -14.97
N GLY A 115 -2.58 2.62 -13.69
CA GLY A 115 -1.62 2.64 -12.58
C GLY A 115 -0.79 1.36 -12.45
N ALA A 116 -1.39 0.19 -12.70
CA ALA A 116 -0.65 -1.08 -12.69
C ALA A 116 0.38 -1.16 -13.84
N PHE A 117 0.04 -0.62 -15.01
CA PHE A 117 0.99 -0.48 -16.12
C PHE A 117 2.13 0.47 -15.79
N ASP A 118 1.78 1.63 -15.24
CA ASP A 118 2.74 2.67 -14.89
C ASP A 118 3.72 2.19 -13.82
N GLU A 119 3.24 1.53 -12.76
CA GLU A 119 4.08 0.97 -11.70
C GLU A 119 5.09 -0.04 -12.24
N LEU A 120 4.68 -0.92 -13.15
CA LEU A 120 5.59 -1.88 -13.79
C LEU A 120 6.62 -1.20 -14.67
N ALA A 121 6.19 -0.24 -15.50
CA ALA A 121 7.07 0.53 -16.36
C ALA A 121 8.09 1.32 -15.51
N TYR A 122 7.64 1.99 -14.45
CA TYR A 122 8.50 2.71 -13.53
C TYR A 122 9.54 1.81 -12.87
N ASN A 123 9.10 0.69 -12.27
CA ASN A 123 9.98 -0.26 -11.59
C ASN A 123 11.04 -0.86 -12.52
N SER A 124 10.72 -0.97 -13.81
CA SER A 124 11.64 -1.48 -14.83
C SER A 124 12.55 -0.39 -15.41
N PHE A 125 12.09 0.87 -15.48
CA PHE A 125 12.81 1.99 -16.07
C PHE A 125 13.72 2.70 -15.05
N TYR A 126 13.27 2.86 -13.81
CA TYR A 126 13.98 3.58 -12.75
C TYR A 126 15.42 3.12 -12.54
N PRO A 127 15.75 1.80 -12.50
CA PRO A 127 17.11 1.34 -12.34
C PRO A 127 18.09 1.80 -13.44
N LEU A 128 17.60 2.06 -14.66
CA LEU A 128 18.41 2.53 -15.78
C LEU A 128 18.88 3.97 -15.62
N LEU A 129 18.24 4.74 -14.75
CA LEU A 129 18.55 6.15 -14.49
C LEU A 129 19.55 6.34 -13.35
N LEU A 130 19.86 5.25 -12.63
CA LEU A 130 20.67 5.33 -11.43
C LEU A 130 22.17 5.40 -11.77
N PRO A 131 22.93 6.37 -11.23
CA PRO A 131 24.37 6.38 -11.35
C PRO A 131 25.01 5.21 -10.61
N GLU A 132 25.97 4.55 -11.20
CA GLU A 132 26.73 3.45 -10.60
C GLU A 132 27.27 3.82 -9.22
N GLY A 133 26.99 2.96 -8.21
CA GLY A 133 27.43 3.14 -6.82
C GLY A 133 26.60 4.14 -6.01
N GLN A 134 25.45 4.62 -6.54
CA GLN A 134 24.50 5.48 -5.83
C GLN A 134 23.10 4.85 -5.69
N GLU A 135 22.95 3.58 -6.04
CA GLU A 135 21.66 2.87 -6.09
C GLU A 135 20.95 2.91 -4.74
N GLU A 136 21.66 2.63 -3.65
CA GLU A 136 21.09 2.63 -2.29
C GLU A 136 20.50 3.99 -1.91
N ARG A 137 21.22 5.08 -2.24
CA ARG A 137 20.76 6.44 -1.98
C ARG A 137 19.55 6.81 -2.84
N ALA A 138 19.55 6.40 -4.12
CA ALA A 138 18.45 6.63 -5.03
C ALA A 138 17.15 5.95 -4.56
N TYR A 139 17.24 4.66 -4.18
CA TYR A 139 16.11 3.94 -3.63
C TYR A 139 15.65 4.51 -2.28
N THR A 140 16.56 5.06 -1.47
CA THR A 140 16.19 5.77 -0.24
C THR A 140 15.35 7.00 -0.55
N VAL A 141 15.74 7.82 -1.54
CA VAL A 141 14.96 8.99 -1.98
C VAL A 141 13.59 8.56 -2.46
N SER A 142 13.51 7.56 -3.34
CA SER A 142 12.23 7.04 -3.84
C SER A 142 11.33 6.51 -2.72
N ALA A 143 11.87 5.74 -1.78
CA ALA A 143 11.10 5.19 -0.66
C ALA A 143 10.57 6.25 0.31
N MET A 144 11.24 7.40 0.44
CA MET A 144 10.81 8.50 1.31
C MET A 144 9.84 9.46 0.62
N LEU A 145 9.83 9.52 -0.71
CA LEU A 145 9.09 10.50 -1.48
C LEU A 145 7.58 10.44 -1.21
N TYR A 146 6.98 9.27 -1.42
CA TYR A 146 5.53 9.09 -1.24
C TYR A 146 5.05 9.32 0.21
N PRO A 147 5.70 8.77 1.26
CA PRO A 147 5.34 9.07 2.64
C PRO A 147 5.41 10.56 3.00
N ILE A 148 6.45 11.26 2.56
CA ILE A 148 6.60 12.70 2.82
C ILE A 148 5.49 13.48 2.09
N LEU A 149 5.25 13.19 0.82
CA LEU A 149 4.18 13.82 0.06
C LEU A 149 2.81 13.55 0.68
N LYS A 150 2.56 12.33 1.15
CA LYS A 150 1.29 11.98 1.80
C LYS A 150 1.02 12.86 3.03
N VAL A 151 2.03 13.09 3.86
CA VAL A 151 1.90 13.95 5.05
C VAL A 151 1.56 15.39 4.68
N LEU A 152 2.16 15.92 3.62
CA LEU A 152 1.94 17.30 3.17
C LEU A 152 0.63 17.44 2.39
N MET A 153 0.36 16.49 1.50
CA MET A 153 -0.77 16.58 0.56
C MET A 153 -2.11 16.19 1.18
N MET A 154 -2.16 15.36 2.22
CA MET A 154 -3.43 14.96 2.85
C MET A 154 -4.17 16.15 3.50
N PRO A 155 -3.54 17.00 4.34
CA PRO A 155 -4.20 18.19 4.85
C PRO A 155 -4.56 19.20 3.75
N LEU A 156 -3.68 19.34 2.74
CA LEU A 156 -3.95 20.19 1.57
C LEU A 156 -5.15 19.65 0.78
N ALA A 157 -5.23 18.36 0.57
CA ALA A 157 -6.35 17.69 -0.12
C ALA A 157 -7.68 17.96 0.60
N ALA A 158 -7.70 17.88 1.93
CA ALA A 158 -8.88 18.16 2.73
C ALA A 158 -9.34 19.63 2.55
N LEU A 159 -8.40 20.58 2.63
CA LEU A 159 -8.69 22.00 2.41
C LEU A 159 -9.23 22.26 1.00
N LEU A 160 -8.56 21.68 -0.01
CA LEU A 160 -8.96 21.86 -1.40
C LEU A 160 -10.29 21.15 -1.72
N TYR A 161 -10.58 20.04 -1.06
CA TYR A 161 -11.86 19.33 -1.21
C TYR A 161 -13.03 20.23 -0.83
N ASP A 162 -12.94 20.86 0.33
CA ASP A 162 -14.01 21.73 0.85
C ASP A 162 -14.15 23.05 0.07
N THR A 163 -13.07 23.54 -0.58
CA THR A 163 -13.06 24.84 -1.28
C THR A 163 -13.30 24.74 -2.79
N LEU A 164 -12.71 23.76 -3.45
CA LEU A 164 -12.74 23.63 -4.91
C LEU A 164 -13.74 22.60 -5.42
N GLY A 165 -14.05 21.58 -4.60
CA GLY A 165 -14.85 20.43 -4.98
C GLY A 165 -14.10 19.44 -5.87
N VAL A 166 -14.64 18.22 -5.99
CA VAL A 166 -13.96 17.07 -6.59
C VAL A 166 -13.64 17.29 -8.07
N GLY A 167 -14.58 17.81 -8.86
CA GLY A 167 -14.39 17.97 -10.30
C GLY A 167 -13.14 18.80 -10.63
N ARG A 168 -12.91 19.93 -9.92
CA ARG A 168 -11.71 20.76 -10.11
C ARG A 168 -10.43 20.06 -9.64
N LEU A 169 -10.50 19.27 -8.57
CA LEU A 169 -9.35 18.50 -8.09
C LEU A 169 -8.90 17.43 -9.09
N LEU A 170 -9.86 16.80 -9.79
CA LEU A 170 -9.52 15.85 -10.86
C LEU A 170 -8.90 16.58 -12.08
N LEU A 171 -9.32 17.80 -12.38
CA LEU A 171 -8.67 18.60 -13.43
C LEU A 171 -7.24 19.01 -13.04
N ILE A 172 -7.00 19.33 -11.78
CA ILE A 172 -5.64 19.58 -11.27
C ILE A 172 -4.78 18.33 -11.44
N GLN A 173 -5.29 17.14 -11.06
CA GLN A 173 -4.58 15.88 -11.28
C GLN A 173 -4.28 15.66 -12.78
N ALA A 174 -5.23 15.93 -13.65
CA ALA A 174 -5.04 15.81 -15.11
C ALA A 174 -3.86 16.67 -15.60
N VAL A 175 -3.78 17.92 -15.14
CA VAL A 175 -2.67 18.83 -15.47
C VAL A 175 -1.34 18.29 -14.92
N LEU A 176 -1.32 17.83 -13.68
CA LEU A 176 -0.10 17.27 -13.06
C LEU A 176 0.40 16.00 -13.78
N SER A 177 -0.52 15.13 -14.21
CA SER A 177 -0.16 13.94 -15.01
C SER A 177 0.43 14.33 -16.38
N VAL A 178 -0.14 15.32 -17.06
CA VAL A 178 0.41 15.80 -18.33
C VAL A 178 1.80 16.43 -18.12
N LEU A 179 2.00 17.21 -17.06
CA LEU A 179 3.30 17.78 -16.71
C LEU A 179 4.33 16.69 -16.40
N ALA A 180 3.94 15.64 -15.66
CA ALA A 180 4.79 14.49 -15.39
C ALA A 180 5.21 13.81 -16.71
N ALA A 181 4.27 13.52 -17.60
CA ALA A 181 4.54 12.95 -18.92
C ALA A 181 5.50 13.79 -19.76
N LEU A 182 5.37 15.11 -19.75
CA LEU A 182 6.27 16.02 -20.46
C LEU A 182 7.70 15.97 -19.90
N ILE A 183 7.82 15.91 -18.58
CA ILE A 183 9.12 15.78 -17.91
C ILE A 183 9.75 14.42 -18.25
N GLU A 184 8.99 13.33 -18.17
CA GLU A 184 9.45 11.98 -18.50
C GLU A 184 9.88 11.85 -19.96
N ASN A 185 9.11 12.46 -20.86
CA ASN A 185 9.46 12.49 -22.29
C ASN A 185 10.82 13.18 -22.54
N SER A 186 11.21 14.11 -21.68
CA SER A 186 12.50 14.81 -21.77
C SER A 186 13.71 13.99 -21.29
N ILE A 187 13.52 12.80 -20.70
CA ILE A 187 14.58 11.92 -20.24
C ILE A 187 15.26 11.23 -21.44
N HIS A 188 16.59 11.19 -21.45
CA HIS A 188 17.38 10.61 -22.54
C HIS A 188 18.23 9.44 -22.03
N VAL A 189 17.68 8.24 -22.08
CA VAL A 189 18.37 6.99 -21.73
C VAL A 189 18.29 6.00 -22.89
N GLN A 190 19.42 5.35 -23.19
CA GLN A 190 19.42 4.23 -24.13
C GLN A 190 18.92 2.97 -23.44
N GLU A 191 17.81 2.47 -23.88
CA GLU A 191 17.24 1.21 -23.41
C GLU A 191 17.82 0.05 -24.22
N ASN A 192 18.62 -0.81 -23.58
CA ASN A 192 19.07 -2.06 -24.20
C ASN A 192 17.94 -3.08 -24.14
N ARG A 193 17.50 -3.55 -25.31
CA ARG A 193 16.51 -4.64 -25.40
C ARG A 193 17.14 -5.94 -24.90
N ARG A 194 16.46 -6.60 -23.96
CA ARG A 194 16.79 -7.98 -23.55
C ARG A 194 15.95 -8.95 -24.39
N ASP A 195 16.57 -9.51 -25.40
CA ASP A 195 15.86 -10.37 -26.39
C ASP A 195 15.55 -11.80 -25.92
N GLN A 196 15.87 -12.23 -24.71
CA GLN A 196 15.92 -13.67 -24.39
C GLN A 196 15.36 -14.14 -23.04
N GLU A 197 14.48 -13.41 -22.35
CA GLU A 197 13.82 -14.05 -21.21
C GLU A 197 12.54 -14.77 -21.63
N PRO A 198 12.29 -16.03 -21.17
CA PRO A 198 11.09 -16.75 -21.50
C PRO A 198 9.85 -16.05 -20.92
N LEU A 199 8.78 -15.98 -21.72
CA LEU A 199 7.48 -15.46 -21.29
C LEU A 199 7.05 -16.16 -20.01
N LEU A 200 6.78 -15.40 -18.95
CA LEU A 200 6.10 -15.91 -17.78
C LEU A 200 4.72 -16.43 -18.22
N SER A 201 4.57 -17.74 -18.23
CA SER A 201 3.29 -18.38 -18.54
C SER A 201 2.40 -18.36 -17.30
N LEU A 202 1.10 -18.15 -17.45
CA LEU A 202 0.12 -18.34 -16.37
C LEU A 202 0.28 -19.71 -15.69
N LYS A 203 0.67 -20.75 -16.47
CA LYS A 203 0.95 -22.09 -15.94
C LYS A 203 2.18 -22.09 -15.02
N THR A 204 3.22 -21.35 -15.37
CA THR A 204 4.42 -21.20 -14.55
C THR A 204 4.10 -20.45 -13.27
N TRP A 205 3.34 -19.35 -13.37
CA TRP A 205 2.88 -18.59 -12.23
C TRP A 205 2.03 -19.43 -11.26
N TRP A 206 1.04 -20.18 -11.77
CA TRP A 206 0.25 -21.09 -10.93
C TRP A 206 1.09 -22.15 -10.24
N ARG A 207 2.10 -22.67 -10.93
CA ARG A 207 3.06 -23.62 -10.33
C ARG A 207 3.84 -22.96 -9.19
N ASP A 208 4.30 -21.72 -9.39
CA ASP A 208 5.07 -20.96 -8.40
C ASP A 208 4.23 -20.59 -7.18
N VAL A 209 2.99 -20.19 -7.38
CA VAL A 209 2.01 -19.94 -6.31
C VAL A 209 1.74 -21.23 -5.52
N ARG A 210 1.55 -22.33 -6.21
CA ARG A 210 1.31 -23.65 -5.58
C ARG A 210 2.53 -24.12 -4.78
N GLU A 211 3.73 -23.97 -5.32
CA GLU A 211 4.97 -24.31 -4.61
C GLU A 211 5.14 -23.47 -3.35
N ALA A 212 4.85 -22.16 -3.42
CA ALA A 212 4.85 -21.28 -2.26
C ALA A 212 3.81 -21.70 -1.21
N ALA A 213 2.59 -22.04 -1.65
CA ALA A 213 1.52 -22.50 -0.77
C ALA A 213 1.87 -23.83 -0.09
N ASP A 214 2.44 -24.78 -0.82
CA ASP A 214 2.84 -26.09 -0.30
C ASP A 214 3.99 -25.95 0.70
N TYR A 215 4.96 -25.07 0.44
CA TYR A 215 6.01 -24.73 1.40
C TYR A 215 5.43 -24.12 2.69
N LEU A 216 4.50 -23.16 2.57
CA LEU A 216 3.84 -22.53 3.72
C LEU A 216 3.01 -23.52 4.56
N ARG A 217 2.38 -24.50 3.93
CA ARG A 217 1.65 -25.58 4.66
C ARG A 217 2.58 -26.39 5.56
N GLN A 218 3.82 -26.60 5.14
CA GLN A 218 4.83 -27.31 5.93
C GLN A 218 5.42 -26.41 7.02
N GLU A 219 5.59 -25.10 6.74
CA GLU A 219 6.18 -24.11 7.63
C GLU A 219 5.11 -23.38 8.47
N ARG A 220 4.57 -24.08 9.47
CA ARG A 220 3.46 -23.60 10.32
C ARG A 220 3.69 -22.25 10.98
N GLY A 221 4.95 -21.90 11.32
CA GLY A 221 5.30 -20.62 11.92
C GLY A 221 5.17 -19.46 10.93
N LEU A 222 5.71 -19.65 9.72
CA LEU A 222 5.62 -18.67 8.63
C LEU A 222 4.18 -18.51 8.15
N HIS A 223 3.45 -19.62 8.00
CA HIS A 223 2.04 -19.61 7.66
C HIS A 223 1.22 -18.81 8.67
N GLY A 224 1.45 -18.99 9.99
CA GLY A 224 0.77 -18.20 11.02
C GLY A 224 1.02 -16.70 10.91
N LEU A 225 2.27 -16.31 10.65
CA LEU A 225 2.62 -14.88 10.44
C LEU A 225 1.96 -14.30 9.18
N TYR A 226 1.99 -15.01 8.06
CA TYR A 226 1.38 -14.55 6.80
C TYR A 226 -0.14 -14.45 6.91
N THR A 227 -0.80 -15.41 7.55
CA THR A 227 -2.25 -15.36 7.80
C THR A 227 -2.62 -14.15 8.66
N TYR A 228 -1.89 -13.92 9.76
CA TYR A 228 -2.11 -12.73 10.58
C TYR A 228 -1.89 -11.44 9.78
N MET A 229 -0.81 -11.37 9.00
CA MET A 229 -0.53 -10.20 8.17
C MET A 229 -1.60 -9.93 7.12
N ALA A 230 -2.13 -10.99 6.50
CA ALA A 230 -3.22 -10.85 5.55
C ALA A 230 -4.48 -10.29 6.21
N VAL A 231 -4.83 -10.78 7.40
CA VAL A 231 -6.01 -10.30 8.12
C VAL A 231 -5.82 -8.87 8.61
N THR A 232 -4.71 -8.54 9.27
CA THR A 232 -4.50 -7.17 9.79
C THR A 232 -4.39 -6.13 8.68
N ASN A 233 -3.70 -6.44 7.56
CA ASN A 233 -3.67 -5.53 6.40
C ASN A 233 -5.04 -5.42 5.72
N GLY A 234 -5.79 -6.53 5.61
CA GLY A 234 -7.13 -6.54 5.07
C GLY A 234 -8.12 -5.71 5.90
N MET A 235 -8.06 -5.83 7.22
CA MET A 235 -8.86 -4.99 8.14
C MET A 235 -8.48 -3.51 8.01
N ALA A 236 -7.20 -3.19 7.94
CA ALA A 236 -6.72 -1.82 7.76
C ALA A 236 -7.25 -1.18 6.47
N MET A 237 -7.36 -1.93 5.37
CA MET A 237 -7.98 -1.46 4.12
C MET A 237 -9.47 -1.18 4.30
N GLY A 238 -10.20 -2.00 5.07
CA GLY A 238 -11.62 -1.81 5.36
C GLY A 238 -11.91 -0.66 6.32
N TYR A 239 -10.95 -0.26 7.16
CA TYR A 239 -11.13 0.85 8.09
C TYR A 239 -11.26 2.20 7.39
N ALA A 240 -10.64 2.41 6.24
CA ALA A 240 -10.67 3.70 5.55
C ALA A 240 -12.10 4.16 5.19
N PRO A 241 -12.96 3.35 4.53
CA PRO A 241 -14.36 3.70 4.30
C PRO A 241 -15.13 4.00 5.58
N LEU A 242 -14.88 3.22 6.63
CA LEU A 242 -15.55 3.36 7.92
C LEU A 242 -15.17 4.64 8.65
N LEU A 243 -13.89 4.99 8.63
CA LEU A 243 -13.37 6.23 9.19
C LEU A 243 -13.90 7.44 8.43
N ILE A 244 -13.96 7.39 7.10
CA ILE A 244 -14.55 8.46 6.27
C ILE A 244 -16.01 8.67 6.67
N ALA A 245 -16.80 7.59 6.75
CA ALA A 245 -18.19 7.64 7.18
C ALA A 245 -18.34 8.26 8.57
N PHE A 246 -17.53 7.83 9.53
CA PHE A 246 -17.53 8.39 10.88
C PHE A 246 -17.23 9.89 10.89
N PHE A 247 -16.16 10.34 10.20
CA PHE A 247 -15.79 11.75 10.17
C PHE A 247 -16.78 12.65 9.41
N ARG A 248 -17.63 12.06 8.55
CA ARG A 248 -18.69 12.79 7.83
C ARG A 248 -20.00 12.85 8.61
N THR A 249 -20.28 11.87 9.46
CA THR A 249 -21.59 11.76 10.13
C THR A 249 -21.55 12.15 11.61
N ALA A 250 -20.39 11.99 12.29
CA ALA A 250 -20.28 12.29 13.70
C ALA A 250 -20.19 13.82 13.94
N GLN A 251 -20.98 14.31 14.90
CA GLN A 251 -21.00 15.73 15.27
C GLN A 251 -19.64 16.22 15.75
N GLY A 252 -19.23 17.38 15.27
CA GLY A 252 -17.96 18.02 15.68
C GLY A 252 -16.73 17.50 14.96
N PHE A 253 -16.86 16.57 13.99
CA PHE A 253 -15.77 16.08 13.16
C PHE A 253 -15.79 16.72 11.77
N THR A 254 -14.62 16.82 11.14
CA THR A 254 -14.46 17.44 9.82
C THR A 254 -13.52 16.60 8.94
N THR A 255 -13.58 16.83 7.62
CA THR A 255 -12.67 16.23 6.63
C THR A 255 -11.21 16.54 6.94
N ALA A 256 -10.93 17.79 7.39
CA ALA A 256 -9.59 18.19 7.80
C ALA A 256 -9.07 17.37 8.99
N MET A 257 -9.92 17.09 9.97
CA MET A 257 -9.55 16.26 11.14
C MET A 257 -9.14 14.83 10.72
N TYR A 258 -9.82 14.23 9.74
CA TYR A 258 -9.41 12.94 9.19
C TYR A 258 -8.02 12.97 8.56
N SER A 259 -7.69 14.05 7.84
CA SER A 259 -6.39 14.15 7.14
C SER A 259 -5.19 14.13 8.11
N PHE A 260 -5.35 14.67 9.32
CA PHE A 260 -4.30 14.68 10.34
C PHE A 260 -3.96 13.30 10.92
N PHE A 261 -4.80 12.27 10.70
CA PHE A 261 -4.45 10.90 11.09
C PHE A 261 -3.18 10.42 10.38
N SER A 262 -3.06 10.69 9.08
CA SER A 262 -1.87 10.32 8.30
C SER A 262 -0.63 11.07 8.80
N VAL A 263 -0.77 12.33 9.19
CA VAL A 263 0.32 13.14 9.76
C VAL A 263 0.77 12.55 11.10
N ALA A 264 -0.18 12.25 11.99
CA ALA A 264 0.11 11.67 13.30
C ALA A 264 0.81 10.30 13.17
N GLU A 265 0.27 9.42 12.31
CA GLU A 265 0.85 8.10 12.07
C GLU A 265 2.28 8.19 11.50
N PHE A 266 2.52 9.06 10.52
CA PHE A 266 3.84 9.25 9.95
C PHE A 266 4.84 9.79 10.96
N THR A 267 4.43 10.74 11.81
CA THR A 267 5.26 11.26 12.90
C THR A 267 5.66 10.14 13.85
N GLY A 268 4.71 9.30 14.24
CA GLY A 268 4.98 8.12 15.05
C GLY A 268 5.95 7.15 14.38
N ARG A 269 5.75 6.84 13.09
CA ARG A 269 6.65 5.97 12.30
C ARG A 269 8.07 6.53 12.24
N THR A 270 8.21 7.84 12.05
CA THR A 270 9.54 8.49 11.97
C THR A 270 10.27 8.38 13.30
N ILE A 271 9.61 8.70 14.40
CA ILE A 271 10.18 8.58 15.76
C ILE A 271 10.51 7.10 16.05
N GLY A 272 9.57 6.20 15.76
CA GLY A 272 9.76 4.75 15.94
C GLY A 272 10.94 4.20 15.15
N GLY A 273 11.10 4.63 13.89
CA GLY A 273 12.24 4.25 13.04
C GLY A 273 13.58 4.75 13.61
N ALA A 274 13.64 5.99 14.08
CA ALA A 274 14.83 6.56 14.71
C ALA A 274 15.22 5.82 16.00
N VAL A 275 14.23 5.46 16.82
CA VAL A 275 14.45 4.64 18.03
C VAL A 275 14.96 3.25 17.63
N ARG A 276 14.34 2.62 16.65
CA ARG A 276 14.72 1.28 16.18
C ARG A 276 16.15 1.23 15.62
N TYR A 277 16.58 2.27 14.94
CA TYR A 277 17.94 2.39 14.43
C TYR A 277 18.99 2.33 15.56
N ARG A 278 18.67 2.92 16.72
CA ARG A 278 19.59 2.98 17.88
C ARG A 278 19.49 1.76 18.81
N VAL A 279 18.34 1.10 18.87
CA VAL A 279 18.07 0.03 19.84
C VAL A 279 17.87 -1.30 19.13
N SER A 280 18.79 -2.25 19.34
CA SER A 280 18.64 -3.63 18.86
C SER A 280 17.90 -4.48 19.90
N LEU A 281 16.98 -5.33 19.44
CA LEU A 281 16.23 -6.24 20.33
C LEU A 281 16.85 -7.65 20.27
N PRO A 282 17.24 -8.23 21.42
CA PRO A 282 17.77 -9.61 21.49
C PRO A 282 16.74 -10.61 20.94
N GLU A 283 17.22 -11.67 20.28
CA GLU A 283 16.36 -12.68 19.63
C GLU A 283 15.34 -13.30 20.57
N ARG A 284 15.74 -13.61 21.81
CA ARG A 284 14.86 -14.18 22.83
C ARG A 284 13.64 -13.31 23.16
N LYS A 285 13.77 -11.99 23.04
CA LYS A 285 12.69 -11.03 23.37
C LYS A 285 11.83 -10.66 22.15
N ARG A 286 12.22 -11.04 20.92
CA ARG A 286 11.52 -10.63 19.68
C ARG A 286 10.08 -11.11 19.64
N PHE A 287 9.82 -12.37 19.98
CA PHE A 287 8.45 -12.91 19.99
C PHE A 287 7.54 -12.18 20.98
N GLY A 288 7.96 -12.06 22.25
CA GLY A 288 7.16 -11.38 23.27
C GLY A 288 6.88 -9.93 22.92
N PHE A 289 7.90 -9.23 22.43
CA PHE A 289 7.74 -7.85 21.98
C PHE A 289 6.77 -7.74 20.80
N LEU A 290 6.94 -8.54 19.74
CA LEU A 290 6.06 -8.51 18.56
C LEU A 290 4.63 -8.87 18.91
N PHE A 291 4.43 -9.92 19.69
CA PHE A 291 3.09 -10.31 20.13
C PHE A 291 2.43 -9.21 20.96
N GLY A 292 3.17 -8.61 21.90
CA GLY A 292 2.69 -7.46 22.69
C GLY A 292 2.31 -6.28 21.80
N VAL A 293 3.16 -5.93 20.82
CA VAL A 293 2.87 -4.86 19.86
C VAL A 293 1.61 -5.16 19.04
N TYR A 294 1.44 -6.39 18.55
CA TYR A 294 0.26 -6.77 17.79
C TYR A 294 -1.02 -6.64 18.63
N GLN A 295 -1.01 -7.14 19.88
CA GLN A 295 -2.17 -7.02 20.76
C GLN A 295 -2.49 -5.55 21.10
N THR A 296 -1.47 -4.75 21.37
CA THR A 296 -1.65 -3.32 21.66
C THR A 296 -2.19 -2.58 20.45
N TYR A 297 -1.67 -2.86 19.25
CA TYR A 297 -2.09 -2.24 18.01
C TYR A 297 -3.58 -2.51 17.72
N GLU A 298 -4.00 -3.76 17.80
CA GLU A 298 -5.39 -4.16 17.55
C GLU A 298 -6.35 -3.62 18.62
N LEU A 299 -5.92 -3.56 19.87
CA LEU A 299 -6.69 -2.93 20.94
C LEU A 299 -6.85 -1.42 20.71
N MET A 300 -5.78 -0.76 20.29
CA MET A 300 -5.80 0.66 19.94
C MET A 300 -6.73 0.97 18.77
N ASP A 301 -6.80 0.09 17.76
CA ASP A 301 -7.75 0.19 16.66
C ASP A 301 -9.19 -0.05 17.15
N ALA A 302 -9.41 -1.05 18.00
CA ALA A 302 -10.73 -1.33 18.58
C ALA A 302 -11.29 -0.15 19.40
N CYS A 303 -10.44 0.59 20.10
CA CYS A 303 -10.86 1.71 20.94
C CYS A 303 -10.85 3.06 20.23
N LEU A 304 -10.33 3.16 18.99
CA LEU A 304 -10.04 4.43 18.31
C LEU A 304 -11.23 5.39 18.30
N LEU A 305 -12.38 4.95 17.85
CA LEU A 305 -13.56 5.80 17.64
C LEU A 305 -14.32 6.14 18.94
N TRP A 306 -13.92 5.57 20.07
CA TRP A 306 -14.43 5.91 21.39
C TRP A 306 -13.66 7.05 22.07
N LEU A 307 -12.48 7.40 21.52
CA LEU A 307 -11.61 8.41 22.09
C LEU A 307 -12.03 9.82 21.63
N PRO A 308 -11.82 10.87 22.44
CA PRO A 308 -11.89 12.25 21.97
C PRO A 308 -10.77 12.51 20.93
N TYR A 309 -11.02 13.43 20.01
CA TYR A 309 -10.15 13.66 18.84
C TYR A 309 -8.65 13.81 19.16
N PRO A 310 -8.22 14.61 20.17
CA PRO A 310 -6.79 14.70 20.50
C PRO A 310 -6.16 13.34 20.86
N LEU A 311 -6.90 12.49 21.57
CA LEU A 311 -6.43 11.15 21.92
C LEU A 311 -6.46 10.20 20.72
N MET A 312 -7.34 10.40 19.73
CA MET A 312 -7.29 9.67 18.45
C MET A 312 -5.97 9.95 17.71
N LEU A 313 -5.48 11.19 17.70
CA LEU A 313 -4.21 11.54 17.08
C LEU A 313 -3.02 10.89 17.82
N VAL A 314 -3.03 10.91 19.14
CA VAL A 314 -2.02 10.22 19.97
C VAL A 314 -2.05 8.71 19.68
N ASN A 315 -3.24 8.13 19.62
CA ASN A 315 -3.44 6.72 19.25
C ASN A 315 -2.81 6.43 17.88
N ARG A 316 -3.07 7.24 16.85
CA ARG A 316 -2.49 7.05 15.50
C ARG A 316 -0.96 7.20 15.50
N ALA A 317 -0.41 8.17 16.25
CA ALA A 317 1.03 8.33 16.38
C ALA A 317 1.68 7.10 17.07
N LEU A 318 1.07 6.59 18.12
CA LEU A 318 1.54 5.37 18.79
C LEU A 318 1.40 4.13 17.90
N CYS A 319 0.31 3.99 17.14
CA CYS A 319 0.16 2.94 16.14
C CYS A 319 1.27 3.02 15.08
N GLY A 320 1.59 4.20 14.58
CA GLY A 320 2.70 4.42 13.66
C GLY A 320 4.05 4.01 14.26
N PHE A 321 4.30 4.42 15.50
CA PHE A 321 5.52 4.06 16.25
C PHE A 321 5.67 2.55 16.45
N LEU A 322 4.63 1.88 16.92
CA LEU A 322 4.62 0.43 17.15
C LEU A 322 4.66 -0.35 15.83
N GLY A 323 3.96 0.12 14.81
CA GLY A 323 3.89 -0.50 13.50
C GLY A 323 5.25 -0.62 12.83
N ILE A 324 6.07 0.44 12.80
CA ILE A 324 7.41 0.38 12.22
C ILE A 324 8.35 -0.52 13.01
N GLN A 325 8.23 -0.55 14.35
CA GLN A 325 9.02 -1.42 15.21
C GLN A 325 8.78 -2.89 14.87
N SER A 326 7.51 -3.29 14.79
CA SER A 326 7.13 -4.67 14.50
C SER A 326 7.44 -5.08 13.06
N ALA A 327 7.14 -4.20 12.09
CA ALA A 327 7.39 -4.45 10.67
C ALA A 327 8.87 -4.72 10.38
N THR A 328 9.76 -3.88 10.92
CA THR A 328 11.21 -4.00 10.70
C THR A 328 11.77 -5.32 11.25
N ILE A 329 11.36 -5.69 12.47
CA ILE A 329 11.83 -6.95 13.10
C ILE A 329 11.33 -8.15 12.32
N ARG A 330 10.02 -8.17 12.01
CA ARG A 330 9.38 -9.27 11.30
C ARG A 330 9.97 -9.45 9.91
N GLN A 331 10.05 -8.38 9.12
CA GLN A 331 10.54 -8.44 7.76
C GLN A 331 11.98 -8.92 7.68
N ALA A 332 12.87 -8.39 8.54
CA ALA A 332 14.25 -8.83 8.60
C ALA A 332 14.38 -10.32 8.99
N ALA A 333 13.56 -10.79 9.95
CA ALA A 333 13.58 -12.18 10.39
C ALA A 333 13.04 -13.12 9.30
N VAL A 334 11.90 -12.79 8.69
CA VAL A 334 11.28 -13.57 7.61
C VAL A 334 12.21 -13.69 6.41
N GLN A 335 12.82 -12.58 5.95
CA GLN A 335 13.73 -12.60 4.80
C GLN A 335 15.00 -13.43 5.04
N ARG A 336 15.46 -13.57 6.30
CA ARG A 336 16.59 -14.44 6.66
C ARG A 336 16.18 -15.91 6.79
N TYR A 337 14.93 -16.17 7.18
CA TYR A 337 14.40 -17.51 7.36
C TYR A 337 14.09 -18.22 6.05
N ILE A 338 13.58 -17.48 5.06
CA ILE A 338 13.17 -18.01 3.77
C ILE A 338 14.38 -18.37 2.91
N PRO A 339 14.44 -19.59 2.31
CA PRO A 339 15.46 -19.96 1.35
C PRO A 339 15.50 -19.01 0.15
N ASP A 340 16.69 -18.64 -0.32
CA ASP A 340 16.89 -17.68 -1.43
C ASP A 340 16.11 -18.06 -2.69
N ARG A 341 16.06 -19.35 -3.03
CA ARG A 341 15.35 -19.88 -4.20
C ARG A 341 13.84 -19.65 -4.17
N LEU A 342 13.23 -19.53 -2.98
CA LEU A 342 11.78 -19.36 -2.81
C LEU A 342 11.40 -17.96 -2.40
N ARG A 343 12.37 -17.08 -2.11
CA ARG A 343 12.12 -15.74 -1.54
C ARG A 343 11.17 -14.89 -2.41
N ALA A 344 11.43 -14.81 -3.71
CA ALA A 344 10.58 -14.05 -4.62
C ALA A 344 9.15 -14.61 -4.68
N ARG A 345 9.00 -15.93 -4.72
CA ARG A 345 7.70 -16.62 -4.79
C ARG A 345 6.89 -16.44 -3.50
N LEU A 346 7.55 -16.55 -2.34
CA LEU A 346 6.89 -16.37 -1.04
C LEU A 346 6.49 -14.91 -0.79
N ASN A 347 7.31 -13.95 -1.20
CA ASN A 347 6.95 -12.53 -1.13
C ASN A 347 5.77 -12.20 -2.06
N ALA A 348 5.75 -12.75 -3.28
CA ALA A 348 4.63 -12.59 -4.20
C ALA A 348 3.35 -13.23 -3.63
N TYR A 349 3.46 -14.41 -3.00
CA TYR A 349 2.34 -15.07 -2.33
C TYR A 349 1.82 -14.26 -1.14
N GLU A 350 2.70 -13.70 -0.29
CA GLU A 350 2.31 -12.81 0.81
C GLU A 350 1.54 -11.60 0.30
N SER A 351 2.05 -10.95 -0.75
CA SER A 351 1.40 -9.79 -1.37
C SER A 351 0.01 -10.15 -1.93
N LEU A 352 -0.09 -11.27 -2.65
CA LEU A 352 -1.36 -11.79 -3.17
C LEU A 352 -2.36 -12.06 -2.03
N LEU A 353 -1.90 -12.73 -0.96
CA LEU A 353 -2.73 -13.06 0.19
C LEU A 353 -3.24 -11.80 0.90
N CYS A 354 -2.37 -10.81 1.12
CA CYS A 354 -2.73 -9.53 1.73
C CYS A 354 -3.73 -8.75 0.86
N THR A 355 -3.53 -8.73 -0.46
CA THR A 355 -4.42 -8.03 -1.39
C THR A 355 -5.79 -8.71 -1.50
N ALA A 356 -5.83 -10.05 -1.58
CA ALA A 356 -7.07 -10.81 -1.59
C ALA A 356 -7.85 -10.62 -0.27
N ALA A 357 -7.15 -10.71 0.87
CA ALA A 357 -7.74 -10.42 2.18
C ALA A 357 -8.25 -8.98 2.25
N GLY A 358 -7.51 -8.02 1.70
CA GLY A 358 -7.90 -6.62 1.60
C GLY A 358 -9.22 -6.44 0.86
N ALA A 359 -9.37 -7.05 -0.30
CA ALA A 359 -10.60 -6.99 -1.08
C ALA A 359 -11.80 -7.60 -0.32
N VAL A 360 -11.63 -8.80 0.23
CA VAL A 360 -12.73 -9.52 0.91
C VAL A 360 -13.11 -8.82 2.23
N LEU A 361 -12.12 -8.49 3.06
CA LEU A 361 -12.37 -7.91 4.38
C LEU A 361 -12.88 -6.47 4.27
N SER A 362 -12.41 -5.67 3.29
CA SER A 362 -12.96 -4.33 3.08
C SER A 362 -14.44 -4.37 2.73
N LEU A 363 -14.89 -5.32 1.88
CA LEU A 363 -16.30 -5.52 1.58
C LEU A 363 -17.10 -5.97 2.80
N ALA A 364 -16.55 -6.92 3.58
CA ALA A 364 -17.22 -7.39 4.80
C ALA A 364 -17.37 -6.26 5.84
N ILE A 365 -16.34 -5.43 6.03
CA ILE A 365 -16.37 -4.28 6.93
C ILE A 365 -17.33 -3.20 6.41
N GLY A 366 -17.31 -2.94 5.09
CA GLY A 366 -18.24 -2.02 4.45
C GLY A 366 -19.70 -2.43 4.66
N ALA A 367 -20.00 -3.73 4.49
CA ALA A 367 -21.33 -4.28 4.75
C ALA A 367 -21.73 -4.21 6.24
N LEU A 368 -20.80 -4.47 7.16
CA LEU A 368 -21.03 -4.30 8.60
C LEU A 368 -21.33 -2.85 8.96
N GLY A 369 -20.66 -1.89 8.32
CA GLY A 369 -20.88 -0.46 8.54
C GLY A 369 -22.25 0.06 8.07
N GLU A 370 -22.98 -0.70 7.22
CA GLU A 370 -24.37 -0.39 6.85
C GLU A 370 -25.37 -0.71 7.96
N VAL A 371 -25.02 -1.66 8.83
CA VAL A 371 -25.97 -2.22 9.81
C VAL A 371 -25.61 -1.83 11.24
N LEU A 372 -24.32 -1.67 11.52
CA LEU A 372 -23.81 -1.42 12.86
C LEU A 372 -23.29 0.03 12.99
N ASP A 373 -23.35 0.57 14.21
CA ASP A 373 -22.62 1.79 14.55
C ASP A 373 -21.13 1.64 14.23
N TYR A 374 -20.52 2.67 13.63
CA TYR A 374 -19.13 2.64 13.18
C TYR A 374 -18.13 2.34 14.31
N ARG A 375 -18.43 2.77 15.54
CA ARG A 375 -17.62 2.50 16.73
C ARG A 375 -17.64 1.02 17.07
N LEU A 376 -18.82 0.41 17.08
CA LEU A 376 -18.99 -1.03 17.32
C LEU A 376 -18.34 -1.85 16.20
N CYS A 377 -18.52 -1.46 14.95
CA CYS A 377 -17.90 -2.12 13.81
C CYS A 377 -16.36 -2.13 13.95
N MET A 378 -15.76 -0.99 14.27
CA MET A 378 -14.31 -0.88 14.48
C MET A 378 -13.84 -1.74 15.66
N THR A 379 -14.59 -1.75 16.76
CA THR A 379 -14.29 -2.58 17.94
C THR A 379 -14.33 -4.07 17.60
N ILE A 380 -15.38 -4.53 16.91
CA ILE A 380 -15.52 -5.95 16.50
C ILE A 380 -14.33 -6.34 15.59
N CYS A 381 -14.00 -5.51 14.62
CA CYS A 381 -12.88 -5.76 13.72
C CYS A 381 -11.54 -5.87 14.47
N GLY A 382 -11.23 -4.93 15.36
CA GLY A 382 -10.00 -4.96 16.16
C GLY A 382 -9.93 -6.18 17.07
N LEU A 383 -11.03 -6.52 17.78
CA LEU A 383 -11.09 -7.71 18.62
C LEU A 383 -10.98 -9.01 17.80
N THR A 384 -11.57 -9.05 16.61
CA THR A 384 -11.45 -10.19 15.69
C THR A 384 -10.00 -10.37 15.25
N THR A 385 -9.31 -9.31 14.87
CA THR A 385 -7.90 -9.38 14.47
C THR A 385 -7.01 -9.79 15.64
N MET A 386 -7.31 -9.28 16.84
CA MET A 386 -6.64 -9.70 18.08
C MET A 386 -6.81 -11.20 18.33
N LEU A 387 -8.03 -11.74 18.17
CA LEU A 387 -8.30 -13.18 18.27
C LEU A 387 -7.55 -13.97 17.21
N VAL A 388 -7.55 -13.51 15.95
CA VAL A 388 -6.78 -14.14 14.87
C VAL A 388 -5.29 -14.18 15.20
N CYS A 389 -4.73 -13.13 15.79
CA CYS A 389 -3.35 -13.12 16.26
C CYS A 389 -3.09 -14.22 17.32
N TRP A 390 -4.02 -14.41 18.26
CA TRP A 390 -3.92 -15.51 19.23
C TRP A 390 -3.94 -16.89 18.54
N LEU A 391 -4.88 -17.12 17.61
CA LEU A 391 -5.04 -18.40 16.93
C LEU A 391 -3.88 -18.73 15.97
N THR A 392 -3.32 -17.74 15.31
CA THR A 392 -2.32 -17.95 14.26
C THR A 392 -0.88 -17.77 14.74
N VAL A 393 -0.63 -16.80 15.63
CA VAL A 393 0.71 -16.45 16.11
C VAL A 393 0.98 -17.08 17.49
N PHE A 394 0.06 -16.93 18.45
CA PHE A 394 0.32 -17.40 19.83
C PHE A 394 0.21 -18.91 19.98
N LEU A 395 -0.82 -19.55 19.42
CA LEU A 395 -0.93 -21.02 19.46
C LEU A 395 0.25 -21.71 18.78
N ARG A 396 0.86 -21.05 17.78
CA ARG A 396 2.04 -21.53 17.06
C ARG A 396 3.34 -20.87 17.55
N ARG A 397 3.37 -20.39 18.80
CA ARG A 397 4.47 -19.58 19.34
C ARG A 397 5.85 -20.19 19.19
N ARG A 398 6.00 -21.52 19.35
CA ARG A 398 7.29 -22.21 19.21
C ARG A 398 7.83 -22.09 17.78
N GLN A 399 6.99 -22.34 16.78
CA GLN A 399 7.36 -22.26 15.37
C GLN A 399 7.59 -20.79 14.95
N VAL A 400 6.76 -19.86 15.41
CA VAL A 400 6.94 -18.42 15.15
C VAL A 400 8.24 -17.92 15.79
N GLN A 401 8.60 -18.38 16.97
CA GLN A 401 9.90 -18.07 17.60
C GLN A 401 11.08 -18.54 16.75
N GLN A 402 10.99 -19.71 16.11
CA GLN A 402 12.03 -20.21 15.19
C GLN A 402 12.20 -19.28 13.99
N VAL A 403 11.09 -18.85 13.38
CA VAL A 403 11.10 -17.88 12.27
C VAL A 403 11.74 -16.55 12.72
N LEU A 404 11.35 -16.03 13.88
CA LEU A 404 11.87 -14.75 14.39
C LEU A 404 13.32 -14.81 14.87
N ALA A 405 13.80 -16.00 15.26
CA ALA A 405 15.20 -16.27 15.55
C ALA A 405 16.02 -16.54 14.28
N SER A 406 15.36 -16.55 13.10
CA SER A 406 16.00 -16.85 11.81
C SER A 406 16.73 -18.20 11.79
N ARG A 407 16.20 -19.20 12.51
CA ARG A 407 16.74 -20.57 12.55
C ARG A 407 15.89 -21.46 11.64
N PRO A 408 16.43 -21.91 10.48
CA PRO A 408 15.72 -22.85 9.61
C PRO A 408 15.34 -24.10 10.39
N ASN A 409 14.20 -24.67 10.04
CA ASN A 409 13.71 -25.89 10.68
C ASN A 409 14.73 -27.03 10.42
N ALA A 410 15.27 -27.63 11.49
CA ALA A 410 16.25 -28.72 11.40
C ALA A 410 15.70 -30.03 10.76
N ALA A 411 14.42 -30.04 10.38
CA ALA A 411 13.72 -31.15 9.76
C ALA A 411 13.76 -31.16 8.23
N GLN A 412 14.58 -30.33 7.57
CA GLN A 412 14.77 -30.44 6.11
C GLN A 412 16.04 -31.23 5.79
N PRO A 413 15.96 -32.53 5.53
CA PRO A 413 17.06 -33.26 4.94
C PRO A 413 17.17 -32.86 3.47
N GLY A 414 18.27 -32.25 3.10
CA GLY A 414 18.65 -32.10 1.69
C GLY A 414 18.89 -30.69 1.15
N VAL A 415 19.36 -29.72 1.96
CA VAL A 415 19.95 -28.51 1.43
C VAL A 415 21.44 -28.51 1.75
N PRO A 416 22.38 -28.66 0.77
CA PRO A 416 23.80 -28.39 0.98
C PRO A 416 23.96 -26.93 1.35
N GLN A 417 24.79 -26.66 2.35
CA GLN A 417 25.19 -25.32 2.81
C GLN A 417 25.93 -24.55 1.71
#